data_e9af9aa0942b34b21484bb796171dc2b
#
_entry.id   e9af9aa0942b34b21484bb796171dc2b
#
_cell.length_a   1.000
_cell.length_b   1.000
_cell.length_c   1.000
_cell.angle_alpha   90.00
_cell.angle_beta   90.00
_cell.angle_gamma   90.00
#
_symmetry.space_group_name_H-M   'P 1'
#
loop_
_entity.id
_entity.type
_entity.pdbx_description
1 polymer ?
#
loop_
_entity_poly.entity_id
_entity_poly.type
_entity_poly.pdbx_seq_one_letter_code
_entity_poly.pdbx_strand_id
1 'polypeptide(L)'
;SLVRTEATGYGTVYFTQEMMGAHDDRFDGAKVIVSGSGNVAIYAAQKAQELGATVVAMSDSSGYVCTPEGVDIELLKDIKEVRRARLSDYAKETDGVTYHEGGNIWEVEADVALPCATQNELDGEAAIMLADNGCRYVAEGANMPCTPEAIEVFRKRKIFFAPGKAANAGGVATSALEMQQNASRDSCTFDYTD
;
A
#
# COMPACT_ATOMS: atom_id res chain seq x y z
N SER A 1 -4.70 19.85 -8.19
CA SER A 1 -5.30 20.47 -7.04
C SER A 1 -5.47 19.48 -5.89
N LEU A 2 -5.67 20.01 -4.70
CA LEU A 2 -5.83 19.17 -3.51
C LEU A 2 -7.04 18.26 -3.63
N VAL A 3 -8.14 18.80 -4.13
CA VAL A 3 -9.39 18.02 -4.28
C VAL A 3 -9.17 16.82 -5.22
N ARG A 4 -8.39 17.02 -6.28
CA ARG A 4 -8.12 15.95 -7.23
C ARG A 4 -7.28 14.83 -6.59
N THR A 5 -6.27 15.19 -5.80
CA THR A 5 -5.42 14.18 -5.16
C THR A 5 -6.18 13.42 -4.08
N GLU A 6 -7.08 14.07 -3.34
CA GLU A 6 -7.95 13.36 -2.41
C GLU A 6 -8.83 12.37 -3.17
N ALA A 7 -9.42 12.80 -4.28
CA ALA A 7 -10.29 11.95 -5.07
C ALA A 7 -9.53 10.75 -5.63
N THR A 8 -8.27 10.95 -6.04
CA THR A 8 -7.45 9.85 -6.56
C THR A 8 -7.18 8.83 -5.47
N GLY A 9 -6.77 9.28 -4.29
CA GLY A 9 -6.49 8.38 -3.17
C GLY A 9 -7.73 7.61 -2.75
N TYR A 10 -8.84 8.30 -2.57
CA TYR A 10 -10.11 7.66 -2.20
C TYR A 10 -10.59 6.71 -3.29
N GLY A 11 -10.48 7.11 -4.56
CA GLY A 11 -10.91 6.30 -5.69
C GLY A 11 -10.15 4.98 -5.77
N THR A 12 -8.84 5.04 -5.53
CA THR A 12 -8.02 3.83 -5.51
C THR A 12 -8.51 2.85 -4.45
N VAL A 13 -8.82 3.35 -3.26
CA VAL A 13 -9.29 2.50 -2.17
C VAL A 13 -10.70 1.97 -2.47
N TYR A 14 -11.60 2.81 -2.99
CA TYR A 14 -12.95 2.35 -3.34
C TYR A 14 -12.92 1.28 -4.42
N PHE A 15 -12.09 1.46 -5.44
CA PHE A 15 -11.97 0.45 -6.47
C PHE A 15 -11.44 -0.87 -5.89
N THR A 16 -10.44 -0.77 -5.01
CA THR A 16 -9.89 -1.94 -4.33
C THR A 16 -10.98 -2.63 -3.49
N GLN A 17 -11.79 -1.84 -2.80
CA GLN A 17 -12.89 -2.38 -2.00
C GLN A 17 -13.86 -3.18 -2.86
N GLU A 18 -14.21 -2.67 -4.04
CA GLU A 18 -15.10 -3.38 -4.94
C GLU A 18 -14.45 -4.67 -5.44
N MET A 19 -13.17 -4.61 -5.78
CA MET A 19 -12.43 -5.78 -6.24
C MET A 19 -12.39 -6.85 -5.15
N MET A 20 -12.11 -6.44 -3.91
CA MET A 20 -12.10 -7.36 -2.78
C MET A 20 -13.48 -7.96 -2.54
N GLY A 21 -14.52 -7.13 -2.62
CA GLY A 21 -15.90 -7.59 -2.42
C GLY A 21 -16.33 -8.65 -3.43
N ALA A 22 -15.82 -8.58 -4.65
CA ALA A 22 -16.11 -9.57 -5.67
C ALA A 22 -15.56 -10.96 -5.30
N HIS A 23 -14.63 -11.01 -4.35
CA HIS A 23 -13.99 -12.24 -3.89
C HIS A 23 -14.24 -12.52 -2.41
N ASP A 24 -15.26 -11.90 -1.86
CA ASP A 24 -15.67 -12.06 -0.46
C ASP A 24 -14.60 -11.61 0.53
N ASP A 25 -13.75 -10.67 0.12
CA ASP A 25 -12.77 -10.04 0.98
C ASP A 25 -13.17 -8.61 1.28
N ARG A 26 -12.58 -8.01 2.29
CA ARG A 26 -12.86 -6.64 2.68
C ARG A 26 -11.66 -6.03 3.39
N PHE A 27 -11.65 -4.69 3.45
CA PHE A 27 -10.59 -3.99 4.14
C PHE A 27 -10.60 -4.20 5.65
N ASP A 28 -11.75 -4.44 6.24
CA ASP A 28 -11.84 -4.61 7.69
C ASP A 28 -10.95 -5.79 8.12
N GLY A 29 -9.96 -5.49 8.95
CA GLY A 29 -8.99 -6.47 9.41
C GLY A 29 -7.83 -6.74 8.45
N ALA A 30 -7.82 -6.13 7.29
CA ALA A 30 -6.74 -6.34 6.31
C ALA A 30 -5.51 -5.52 6.66
N LYS A 31 -4.34 -6.04 6.31
CA LYS A 31 -3.08 -5.31 6.40
C LYS A 31 -2.79 -4.69 5.04
N VAL A 32 -2.46 -3.41 5.04
CA VAL A 32 -2.26 -2.65 3.80
C VAL A 32 -0.90 -1.96 3.86
N ILE A 33 -0.17 -1.99 2.74
CA ILE A 33 1.04 -1.19 2.59
C ILE A 33 0.77 -0.15 1.51
N VAL A 34 1.25 1.07 1.75
CA VAL A 34 1.05 2.20 0.84
C VAL A 34 2.41 2.81 0.58
N SER A 35 2.85 2.80 -0.67
CA SER A 35 4.11 3.48 -0.99
C SER A 35 3.86 4.96 -1.21
N GLY A 36 4.85 5.76 -0.84
CA GLY A 36 4.74 7.20 -0.92
C GLY A 36 4.22 7.81 0.37
N SER A 37 4.36 9.11 0.46
CA SER A 37 3.87 9.88 1.61
C SER A 37 3.38 11.26 1.16
N GLY A 38 3.08 11.39 -0.13
CA GLY A 38 2.42 12.57 -0.68
C GLY A 38 0.91 12.48 -0.49
N ASN A 39 0.19 13.41 -1.12
CA ASN A 39 -1.25 13.53 -0.88
C ASN A 39 -2.03 12.27 -1.27
N VAL A 40 -1.72 11.67 -2.42
CA VAL A 40 -2.43 10.46 -2.85
C VAL A 40 -2.24 9.35 -1.83
N ALA A 41 -1.00 9.14 -1.39
CA ALA A 41 -0.68 8.08 -0.43
C ALA A 41 -1.37 8.34 0.92
N ILE A 42 -1.32 9.56 1.40
CA ILE A 42 -1.93 9.91 2.70
C ILE A 42 -3.44 9.68 2.68
N TYR A 43 -4.11 10.13 1.62
CA TYR A 43 -5.57 9.95 1.56
C TYR A 43 -5.96 8.51 1.30
N ALA A 44 -5.15 7.74 0.55
CA ALA A 44 -5.40 6.31 0.42
C ALA A 44 -5.27 5.61 1.76
N ALA A 45 -4.22 5.93 2.52
CA ALA A 45 -4.02 5.35 3.85
C ALA A 45 -5.18 5.72 4.78
N GLN A 46 -5.59 7.00 4.76
CA GLN A 46 -6.69 7.45 5.59
C GLN A 46 -7.97 6.68 5.28
N LYS A 47 -8.31 6.55 4.00
CA LYS A 47 -9.56 5.87 3.62
C LYS A 47 -9.50 4.39 3.95
N ALA A 48 -8.35 3.74 3.71
CA ALA A 48 -8.22 2.33 4.03
C ALA A 48 -8.46 2.08 5.53
N GLN A 49 -7.91 2.93 6.37
CA GLN A 49 -8.12 2.80 7.82
C GLN A 49 -9.54 3.14 8.24
N GLU A 50 -10.21 4.07 7.56
CA GLU A 50 -11.62 4.34 7.82
C GLU A 50 -12.48 3.12 7.50
N LEU A 51 -12.05 2.29 6.56
CA LEU A 51 -12.75 1.05 6.21
C LEU A 51 -12.33 -0.13 7.07
N GLY A 52 -11.52 0.08 8.08
CA GLY A 52 -11.16 -0.94 9.06
C GLY A 52 -9.84 -1.64 8.81
N ALA A 53 -9.07 -1.21 7.83
CA ALA A 53 -7.76 -1.80 7.57
C ALA A 53 -6.71 -1.22 8.52
N THR A 54 -5.59 -1.91 8.63
CA THR A 54 -4.41 -1.41 9.31
C THR A 54 -3.35 -1.13 8.25
N VAL A 55 -2.94 0.13 8.13
CA VAL A 55 -1.83 0.48 7.23
C VAL A 55 -0.54 0.19 8.00
N VAL A 56 0.13 -0.88 7.59
CA VAL A 56 1.28 -1.41 8.34
C VAL A 56 2.62 -0.86 7.88
N ALA A 57 2.65 -0.16 6.77
CA ALA A 57 3.88 0.49 6.30
C ALA A 57 3.56 1.58 5.29
N MET A 58 4.37 2.64 5.30
CA MET A 58 4.36 3.69 4.29
C MET A 58 5.80 4.05 3.97
N SER A 59 6.04 4.56 2.76
CA SER A 59 7.40 4.86 2.32
C SER A 59 7.56 6.29 1.85
N ASP A 60 8.80 6.74 1.85
CA ASP A 60 9.23 7.94 1.14
C ASP A 60 10.48 7.58 0.32
N SER A 61 11.15 8.58 -0.25
CA SER A 61 12.29 8.31 -1.11
C SER A 61 13.50 7.75 -0.36
N SER A 62 13.50 7.84 0.96
CA SER A 62 14.66 7.40 1.77
C SER A 62 14.46 6.02 2.40
N GLY A 63 13.23 5.54 2.53
CA GLY A 63 12.97 4.27 3.19
C GLY A 63 11.50 4.14 3.55
N TYR A 64 11.20 3.33 4.56
CA TYR A 64 9.81 3.14 4.97
C TYR A 64 9.68 3.02 6.49
N VAL A 65 8.48 3.31 6.98
CA VAL A 65 8.13 3.09 8.38
C VAL A 65 7.24 1.87 8.49
N CYS A 66 7.44 1.10 9.55
CA CYS A 66 6.55 0.01 9.92
C CYS A 66 5.64 0.49 11.04
N THR A 67 4.34 0.36 10.80
CA THR A 67 3.31 0.87 11.72
C THR A 67 2.31 -0.25 12.01
N PRO A 68 2.68 -1.23 12.85
CA PRO A 68 1.85 -2.43 13.03
C PRO A 68 0.48 -2.16 13.62
N GLU A 69 0.32 -1.05 14.34
CA GLU A 69 -0.97 -0.66 14.91
C GLU A 69 -1.69 0.38 14.04
N GLY A 70 -1.16 0.64 12.86
CA GLY A 70 -1.71 1.63 11.95
C GLY A 70 -0.97 2.94 11.97
N VAL A 71 -1.36 3.83 11.06
CA VAL A 71 -0.74 5.15 10.90
C VAL A 71 -1.59 6.20 11.61
N ASP A 72 -0.93 7.05 12.39
CA ASP A 72 -1.55 8.25 12.94
C ASP A 72 -1.62 9.27 11.80
N ILE A 73 -2.77 9.36 11.17
CA ILE A 73 -2.95 10.20 9.98
C ILE A 73 -2.73 11.67 10.30
N GLU A 74 -3.20 12.14 11.47
CA GLU A 74 -3.04 13.56 11.82
C GLU A 74 -1.56 13.91 12.02
N LEU A 75 -0.81 13.04 12.67
CA LEU A 75 0.63 13.25 12.83
C LEU A 75 1.32 13.18 11.47
N LEU A 76 0.93 12.24 10.63
CA LEU A 76 1.53 12.10 9.30
C LEU A 76 1.30 13.37 8.48
N LYS A 77 0.09 13.92 8.50
CA LYS A 77 -0.21 15.16 7.79
C LYS A 77 0.63 16.32 8.32
N ASP A 78 0.76 16.41 9.63
CA ASP A 78 1.57 17.47 10.24
C ASP A 78 3.03 17.36 9.78
N ILE A 79 3.58 16.16 9.84
CA ILE A 79 4.96 15.93 9.43
C ILE A 79 5.17 16.25 7.95
N LYS A 80 4.28 15.80 7.09
CA LYS A 80 4.48 15.89 5.64
C LYS A 80 3.97 17.19 5.05
N GLU A 81 2.80 17.66 5.46
CA GLU A 81 2.16 18.80 4.82
C GLU A 81 2.50 20.12 5.50
N VAL A 82 2.63 20.13 6.82
CA VAL A 82 2.91 21.34 7.56
C VAL A 82 4.41 21.54 7.72
N ARG A 83 5.10 20.56 8.28
CA ARG A 83 6.53 20.67 8.56
C ARG A 83 7.41 20.30 7.38
N ARG A 84 6.86 19.61 6.38
CA ARG A 84 7.58 19.13 5.20
C ARG A 84 8.81 18.32 5.57
N ALA A 85 8.65 17.50 6.61
CA ALA A 85 9.72 16.64 7.12
C ALA A 85 9.60 15.25 6.51
N ARG A 86 10.39 14.33 7.00
CA ARG A 86 10.49 12.98 6.42
C ARG A 86 9.83 11.96 7.32
N LEU A 87 9.60 10.75 6.78
CA LEU A 87 9.01 9.67 7.58
C LEU A 87 9.92 9.25 8.72
N SER A 88 11.23 9.46 8.61
CA SER A 88 12.12 9.21 9.74
C SER A 88 11.76 10.08 10.94
N ASP A 89 11.27 11.30 10.69
CA ASP A 89 10.81 12.18 11.77
C ASP A 89 9.51 11.67 12.37
N TYR A 90 8.62 11.14 11.54
CA TYR A 90 7.40 10.50 12.03
C TYR A 90 7.75 9.39 13.03
N ALA A 91 8.72 8.55 12.66
CA ALA A 91 9.10 7.42 13.51
C ALA A 91 9.67 7.87 14.85
N LYS A 92 10.32 9.04 14.90
CA LYS A 92 10.88 9.56 16.14
C LYS A 92 9.81 10.09 17.10
N GLU A 93 8.65 10.46 16.57
CA GLU A 93 7.60 11.10 17.36
C GLU A 93 6.47 10.17 17.76
N THR A 94 6.58 8.88 17.46
CA THR A 94 5.53 7.93 17.80
C THR A 94 6.15 6.62 18.27
N ASP A 95 5.52 5.99 19.25
CA ASP A 95 5.99 4.74 19.81
C ASP A 95 5.54 3.55 18.96
N GLY A 96 6.32 2.46 19.02
CA GLY A 96 5.96 1.24 18.31
C GLY A 96 6.17 1.29 16.81
N VAL A 97 6.90 2.28 16.33
CA VAL A 97 7.16 2.48 14.91
C VAL A 97 8.66 2.42 14.66
N THR A 98 9.06 1.70 13.63
CA THR A 98 10.46 1.63 13.21
C THR A 98 10.62 2.21 11.82
N TYR A 99 11.78 2.81 11.57
CA TYR A 99 12.13 3.34 10.26
C TYR A 99 13.25 2.51 9.65
N HIS A 100 13.08 2.13 8.39
CA HIS A 100 14.04 1.32 7.65
C HIS A 100 14.63 2.14 6.52
N GLU A 101 15.76 2.75 6.78
CA GLU A 101 16.43 3.57 5.78
C GLU A 101 16.93 2.69 4.64
N GLY A 102 16.65 3.12 3.40
CA GLY A 102 17.03 2.36 2.23
C GLY A 102 16.28 1.05 2.04
N GLY A 103 15.31 0.78 2.90
CA GLY A 103 14.56 -0.47 2.83
C GLY A 103 13.55 -0.48 1.70
N ASN A 104 13.11 -1.68 1.36
CA ASN A 104 12.15 -1.92 0.30
C ASN A 104 10.80 -2.23 0.92
N ILE A 105 9.84 -1.32 0.78
CA ILE A 105 8.53 -1.49 1.40
C ILE A 105 7.82 -2.77 0.93
N TRP A 106 8.16 -3.25 -0.27
CA TRP A 106 7.50 -4.44 -0.84
C TRP A 106 7.88 -5.74 -0.14
N GLU A 107 8.86 -5.68 0.77
CA GLU A 107 9.20 -6.84 1.59
C GLU A 107 8.30 -7.00 2.81
N VAL A 108 7.46 -6.01 3.11
CA VAL A 108 6.57 -6.03 4.27
C VAL A 108 5.35 -6.90 3.97
N GLU A 109 4.99 -7.76 4.91
CA GLU A 109 3.81 -8.61 4.77
C GLU A 109 2.53 -7.79 4.77
N ALA A 110 1.68 -8.00 3.79
CA ALA A 110 0.40 -7.31 3.71
C ALA A 110 -0.57 -8.09 2.81
N ASP A 111 -1.85 -7.83 3.01
CA ASP A 111 -2.90 -8.39 2.16
C ASP A 111 -3.12 -7.56 0.90
N VAL A 112 -2.90 -6.26 1.02
CA VAL A 112 -3.16 -5.29 -0.04
C VAL A 112 -1.96 -4.37 -0.16
N ALA A 113 -1.54 -4.10 -1.40
CA ALA A 113 -0.48 -3.14 -1.68
C ALA A 113 -1.02 -2.04 -2.58
N LEU A 114 -0.81 -0.80 -2.17
CA LEU A 114 -1.25 0.39 -2.90
C LEU A 114 -0.03 1.21 -3.30
N PRO A 115 0.53 0.97 -4.50
CA PRO A 115 1.67 1.77 -4.95
C PRO A 115 1.19 3.16 -5.37
N CYS A 116 1.54 4.16 -4.54
CA CYS A 116 1.06 5.52 -4.65
C CYS A 116 2.21 6.54 -4.75
N ALA A 117 3.41 6.12 -5.07
CA ALA A 117 4.57 7.01 -5.08
C ALA A 117 5.00 7.41 -6.49
N THR A 118 5.70 6.54 -7.18
CA THR A 118 6.35 6.94 -8.43
C THR A 118 6.21 5.88 -9.51
N GLN A 119 6.45 6.30 -10.75
CA GLN A 119 6.43 5.40 -11.90
C GLN A 119 7.51 4.33 -11.73
N ASN A 120 7.18 3.12 -12.10
CA ASN A 120 8.08 1.96 -12.12
C ASN A 120 8.69 1.59 -10.76
N GLU A 121 8.04 1.98 -9.67
CA GLU A 121 8.57 1.69 -8.34
C GLU A 121 8.42 0.22 -7.93
N LEU A 122 7.50 -0.50 -8.56
CA LEU A 122 7.22 -1.89 -8.22
C LEU A 122 7.56 -2.77 -9.42
N ASP A 123 8.73 -3.38 -9.36
CA ASP A 123 9.24 -4.21 -10.45
C ASP A 123 8.93 -5.69 -10.24
N GLY A 124 9.44 -6.54 -11.12
CA GLY A 124 9.17 -7.97 -11.06
C GLY A 124 9.64 -8.62 -9.77
N GLU A 125 10.81 -8.23 -9.27
CA GLU A 125 11.32 -8.78 -8.01
C GLU A 125 10.43 -8.38 -6.85
N ALA A 126 10.00 -7.11 -6.82
CA ALA A 126 9.10 -6.64 -5.77
C ALA A 126 7.77 -7.38 -5.84
N ALA A 127 7.27 -7.63 -7.04
CA ALA A 127 6.02 -8.38 -7.20
C ALA A 127 6.14 -9.79 -6.64
N ILE A 128 7.28 -10.44 -6.85
CA ILE A 128 7.53 -11.76 -6.30
C ILE A 128 7.56 -11.71 -4.78
N MET A 129 8.19 -10.69 -4.21
CA MET A 129 8.23 -10.51 -2.76
C MET A 129 6.82 -10.37 -2.19
N LEU A 130 5.99 -9.55 -2.84
CA LEU A 130 4.60 -9.37 -2.42
C LEU A 130 3.85 -10.70 -2.47
N ALA A 131 4.01 -11.45 -3.56
CA ALA A 131 3.34 -12.72 -3.72
C ALA A 131 3.79 -13.73 -2.66
N ASP A 132 5.09 -13.81 -2.43
CA ASP A 132 5.65 -14.73 -1.44
C ASP A 132 5.16 -14.40 -0.03
N ASN A 133 4.89 -13.13 0.23
CA ASN A 133 4.41 -12.68 1.54
C ASN A 133 2.88 -12.68 1.66
N GLY A 134 2.19 -13.25 0.69
CA GLY A 134 0.75 -13.46 0.78
C GLY A 134 -0.12 -12.29 0.34
N CYS A 135 0.45 -11.30 -0.35
CA CYS A 135 -0.34 -10.19 -0.87
C CYS A 135 -1.31 -10.71 -1.93
N ARG A 136 -2.56 -10.27 -1.85
CA ARG A 136 -3.64 -10.76 -2.71
C ARG A 136 -4.17 -9.70 -3.66
N TYR A 137 -4.02 -8.43 -3.33
CA TYR A 137 -4.57 -7.32 -4.09
C TYR A 137 -3.53 -6.23 -4.27
N VAL A 138 -3.38 -5.75 -5.49
CA VAL A 138 -2.53 -4.59 -5.80
C VAL A 138 -3.37 -3.62 -6.62
N ALA A 139 -3.43 -2.37 -6.19
CA ALA A 139 -4.17 -1.33 -6.92
C ALA A 139 -3.30 -0.09 -7.04
N GLU A 140 -3.16 0.40 -8.27
CA GLU A 140 -2.29 1.54 -8.56
C GLU A 140 -2.94 2.86 -8.18
N GLY A 141 -2.26 3.62 -7.33
CA GLY A 141 -2.66 4.99 -7.00
C GLY A 141 -1.79 6.04 -7.68
N ALA A 142 -0.62 5.65 -8.14
CA ALA A 142 0.27 6.53 -8.90
C ALA A 142 0.09 6.27 -10.40
N ASN A 143 0.85 7.00 -11.20
CA ASN A 143 0.85 6.80 -12.65
C ASN A 143 1.86 5.69 -12.98
N MET A 144 1.36 4.56 -13.46
CA MET A 144 2.15 3.42 -13.91
C MET A 144 3.26 3.01 -12.92
N PRO A 145 2.92 2.77 -11.65
CA PRO A 145 3.95 2.39 -10.69
C PRO A 145 4.45 0.96 -10.87
N CYS A 146 3.63 0.09 -11.45
CA CYS A 146 4.01 -1.32 -11.65
C CYS A 146 4.59 -1.49 -13.05
N THR A 147 5.74 -2.16 -13.14
CA THR A 147 6.35 -2.47 -14.43
C THR A 147 5.57 -3.58 -15.12
N PRO A 148 5.74 -3.74 -16.44
CA PRO A 148 5.12 -4.88 -17.15
C PRO A 148 5.51 -6.22 -16.54
N GLU A 149 6.77 -6.36 -16.09
CA GLU A 149 7.23 -7.58 -15.44
C GLU A 149 6.48 -7.85 -14.15
N ALA A 150 6.21 -6.80 -13.36
CA ALA A 150 5.44 -6.94 -12.13
C ALA A 150 4.02 -7.42 -12.44
N ILE A 151 3.38 -6.83 -13.45
CA ILE A 151 2.02 -7.20 -13.83
C ILE A 151 1.97 -8.66 -14.27
N GLU A 152 2.99 -9.11 -14.97
CA GLU A 152 3.08 -10.51 -15.37
C GLU A 152 3.19 -11.45 -14.17
N VAL A 153 3.95 -11.05 -13.16
CA VAL A 153 4.03 -11.81 -11.91
C VAL A 153 2.66 -11.89 -11.23
N PHE A 154 1.96 -10.75 -11.17
CA PHE A 154 0.61 -10.75 -10.57
C PHE A 154 -0.30 -11.74 -11.29
N ARG A 155 -0.25 -11.76 -12.62
CA ARG A 155 -1.07 -12.68 -13.38
C ARG A 155 -0.71 -14.13 -13.08
N LYS A 156 0.57 -14.45 -13.03
CA LYS A 156 1.02 -15.83 -12.80
C LYS A 156 0.78 -16.28 -11.37
N ARG A 157 0.93 -15.37 -10.42
CA ARG A 157 0.80 -15.70 -8.99
C ARG A 157 -0.63 -15.46 -8.49
N LYS A 158 -1.55 -15.11 -9.39
CA LYS A 158 -2.98 -14.95 -9.10
C LYS A 158 -3.25 -13.86 -8.08
N ILE A 159 -2.53 -12.75 -8.22
CA ILE A 159 -2.79 -11.54 -7.44
C ILE A 159 -3.77 -10.70 -8.26
N PHE A 160 -4.83 -10.22 -7.63
CA PHE A 160 -5.80 -9.36 -8.29
C PHE A 160 -5.20 -7.96 -8.43
N PHE A 161 -5.20 -7.43 -9.65
CA PHE A 161 -4.52 -6.20 -9.97
C PHE A 161 -5.47 -5.19 -10.59
N ALA A 162 -5.45 -3.96 -10.09
CA ALA A 162 -6.22 -2.86 -10.64
C ALA A 162 -5.27 -1.77 -11.13
N PRO A 163 -5.20 -1.55 -12.46
CA PRO A 163 -4.39 -0.45 -12.99
C PRO A 163 -5.03 0.89 -12.64
N GLY A 164 -4.19 1.94 -12.56
CA GLY A 164 -4.66 3.28 -12.21
C GLY A 164 -5.75 3.78 -13.14
N LYS A 165 -5.69 3.44 -14.40
CA LYS A 165 -6.71 3.85 -15.37
C LYS A 165 -8.08 3.27 -15.06
N ALA A 166 -8.12 2.02 -14.58
CA ALA A 166 -9.39 1.39 -14.23
C ALA A 166 -10.01 2.08 -13.01
N ALA A 167 -9.22 2.39 -12.00
CA ALA A 167 -9.70 3.09 -10.82
C ALA A 167 -10.25 4.46 -11.18
N ASN A 168 -9.55 5.20 -12.06
CA ASN A 168 -9.99 6.53 -12.46
C ASN A 168 -11.23 6.50 -13.34
N ALA A 169 -11.40 5.44 -14.12
CA ALA A 169 -12.55 5.30 -14.99
C ALA A 169 -13.80 4.79 -14.28
N GLY A 170 -13.67 4.39 -13.02
CA GLY A 170 -14.78 3.79 -12.29
C GLY A 170 -15.21 2.45 -12.82
N GLY A 171 -14.40 1.85 -13.71
CA GLY A 171 -14.71 0.56 -14.26
C GLY A 171 -14.31 -0.56 -13.32
N VAL A 172 -14.97 -1.69 -13.48
CA VAL A 172 -14.64 -2.87 -12.69
C VAL A 172 -13.99 -3.88 -13.59
N ALA A 173 -12.73 -4.18 -13.31
CA ALA A 173 -12.01 -5.19 -14.07
C ALA A 173 -11.49 -6.20 -13.08
N THR A 174 -12.37 -7.05 -12.61
CA THR A 174 -11.98 -8.08 -11.66
C THR A 174 -11.66 -9.36 -12.38
N SER A 175 -10.65 -10.04 -11.89
CA SER A 175 -10.29 -11.34 -12.37
C SER A 175 -11.04 -12.40 -11.56
N ALA A 176 -11.45 -13.47 -12.24
CA ALA A 176 -12.08 -14.60 -11.56
C ALA A 176 -11.07 -15.62 -11.05
N LEU A 177 -9.80 -15.25 -11.01
CA LEU A 177 -8.75 -16.16 -10.60
C LEU A 177 -8.84 -16.44 -9.11
N GLU A 178 -8.60 -17.68 -8.75
CA GLU A 178 -8.54 -18.06 -7.35
C GLU A 178 -7.27 -17.53 -6.71
N MET A 179 -7.39 -17.17 -5.45
CA MET A 179 -6.27 -16.75 -4.66
C MET A 179 -5.63 -17.92 -3.95
N GLN A 180 -4.33 -17.88 -3.85
CA GLN A 180 -3.60 -18.87 -3.06
C GLN A 180 -3.02 -18.17 -1.84
N GLN A 181 -3.19 -18.82 -0.70
CA GLN A 181 -2.59 -18.35 0.53
C GLN A 181 -1.19 -18.89 0.63
N ASN A 182 -0.25 -18.02 0.84
CA ASN A 182 1.13 -18.40 1.05
C ASN A 182 1.52 -18.11 2.48
N ALA A 183 2.37 -18.96 3.04
CA ALA A 183 2.97 -18.64 4.33
C ALA A 183 3.77 -17.36 4.16
N SER A 184 3.55 -16.41 5.02
CA SER A 184 4.14 -15.11 4.87
C SER A 184 5.08 -14.81 6.02
N ARG A 185 5.98 -13.87 5.78
CA ARG A 185 6.85 -13.33 6.80
C ARG A 185 6.47 -11.88 7.02
N ASP A 186 6.56 -11.45 8.26
CA ASP A 186 6.28 -10.08 8.62
C ASP A 186 7.59 -9.42 9.00
N SER A 187 8.20 -8.71 8.05
CA SER A 187 9.48 -8.07 8.28
C SER A 187 9.39 -6.95 9.31
N CYS A 188 8.20 -6.41 9.54
CA CYS A 188 8.01 -5.38 10.54
C CYS A 188 7.98 -5.93 11.95
N THR A 189 7.56 -7.19 12.11
CA THR A 189 7.44 -7.80 13.43
C THR A 189 8.80 -8.00 14.09
N PHE A 190 9.81 -8.33 13.31
CA PHE A 190 11.14 -8.59 13.85
C PHE A 190 11.74 -7.37 14.54
N ASP A 191 11.35 -6.19 14.12
CA ASP A 191 11.96 -4.96 14.64
C ASP A 191 11.51 -4.63 16.05
N TYR A 192 10.50 -5.31 16.56
CA TYR A 192 9.97 -5.03 17.90
C TYR A 192 10.56 -5.92 18.97
N THR A 193 11.16 -7.00 18.57
CA THR A 193 11.69 -7.96 19.54
C THR A 193 13.10 -7.62 19.98
N ASP A 194 13.72 -6.65 19.34
CA ASP A 194 15.08 -6.23 19.66
C ASP A 194 15.14 -5.18 20.78
#